data_c72ac5f36dc30cfaf1f5ca734539c90e
#
_entry.id   c72ac5f36dc30cfaf1f5ca734539c90e
#
_cell.length_a   1.000
_cell.length_b   1.000
_cell.length_c   1.000
_cell.angle_alpha   90.00
_cell.angle_beta   90.00
_cell.angle_gamma   90.00
#
_symmetry.space_group_name_H-M   'P 1'
#
loop_
_entity.id
_entity.type
_entity.pdbx_description
1 polymer ?
#
loop_
_entity_poly.entity_id
_entity_poly.type
_entity_poly.pdbx_seq_one_letter_code
_entity_poly.pdbx_strand_id
1 'polypeptide(L)'
;MNIAGYIDHTVLRPTTTLADVENCCREAAEWGFAAVCIPPPFVKRTKTILEPTDVKVATVIGFPFGYSATEAKLAETVLALVDGADELDMVINLIALRMGDWDFLERELKLALEIIHSKGKIMKLIVESGILTTAELETACRRFGPLGIDFMKTSTGYAEKGAELDAVKNMRKWLPPQVKIKASGGIKTYAFARQLVEAGANRLGCSASVQIVKEAQNG
;
A
#
# COMPACT_ATOMS: atom_id res chain seq x y z
N MET A 1 1.01 16.66 -15.20
CA MET A 1 0.40 15.48 -14.53
C MET A 1 -0.15 15.92 -13.18
N ASN A 2 -1.41 15.61 -12.85
CA ASN A 2 -1.91 15.84 -11.49
C ASN A 2 -1.39 14.72 -10.58
N ILE A 3 -0.24 14.93 -9.91
CA ILE A 3 0.40 13.93 -9.07
C ILE A 3 -0.38 13.63 -7.79
N ALA A 4 -1.19 14.57 -7.28
CA ALA A 4 -1.97 14.41 -6.05
C ALA A 4 -2.91 13.19 -6.11
N GLY A 5 -3.57 12.97 -7.24
CA GLY A 5 -4.45 11.81 -7.45
C GLY A 5 -3.75 10.44 -7.45
N TYR A 6 -2.43 10.40 -7.45
CA TYR A 6 -1.63 9.18 -7.30
C TYR A 6 -1.21 8.89 -5.85
N ILE A 7 -1.41 9.84 -4.92
CA ILE A 7 -0.80 9.77 -3.59
C ILE A 7 -1.73 9.16 -2.56
N ASP A 8 -1.22 8.14 -1.84
CA ASP A 8 -1.70 7.72 -0.53
C ASP A 8 -0.85 8.48 0.51
N HIS A 9 -1.42 9.53 1.11
CA HIS A 9 -0.75 10.30 2.15
C HIS A 9 -0.59 9.45 3.41
N THR A 10 0.66 9.17 3.81
CA THR A 10 0.97 8.07 4.71
C THR A 10 1.55 8.55 6.04
N VAL A 11 0.95 8.10 7.14
CA VAL A 11 1.48 8.25 8.50
C VAL A 11 1.37 6.92 9.23
N LEU A 12 2.51 6.20 9.38
CA LEU A 12 2.56 4.83 9.94
C LEU A 12 3.68 4.66 10.98
N ARG A 13 4.21 5.76 11.53
CA ARG A 13 5.27 5.67 12.55
C ARG A 13 4.72 5.05 13.84
N PRO A 14 5.53 4.31 14.61
CA PRO A 14 5.10 3.75 15.90
C PRO A 14 4.76 4.82 16.95
N THR A 15 5.18 6.07 16.71
CA THR A 15 4.88 7.25 17.54
C THR A 15 3.71 8.07 17.01
N THR A 16 2.96 7.57 16.02
CA THR A 16 1.81 8.28 15.45
C THR A 16 0.73 8.53 16.49
N THR A 17 0.31 9.77 16.60
CA THR A 17 -0.77 10.24 17.48
C THR A 17 -2.05 10.50 16.70
N LEU A 18 -3.17 10.69 17.41
CA LEU A 18 -4.43 11.11 16.80
C LEU A 18 -4.28 12.46 16.08
N ALA A 19 -3.53 13.39 16.64
CA ALA A 19 -3.28 14.69 16.03
C ALA A 19 -2.53 14.58 14.69
N ASP A 20 -1.58 13.64 14.58
CA ASP A 20 -0.89 13.37 13.31
C ASP A 20 -1.86 12.83 12.25
N VAL A 21 -2.78 11.95 12.64
CA VAL A 21 -3.80 11.39 11.75
C VAL A 21 -4.79 12.48 11.30
N GLU A 22 -5.27 13.32 12.22
CA GLU A 22 -6.17 14.44 11.90
C GLU A 22 -5.50 15.44 10.95
N ASN A 23 -4.21 15.74 11.16
CA ASN A 23 -3.44 16.55 10.23
C ASN A 23 -3.32 15.91 8.84
N CYS A 24 -3.01 14.61 8.80
CA CYS A 24 -2.93 13.82 7.56
C CYS A 24 -4.26 13.89 6.77
N CYS A 25 -5.40 13.74 7.45
CA CYS A 25 -6.73 13.85 6.84
C CYS A 25 -6.98 15.25 6.27
N ARG A 26 -6.65 16.29 7.03
CA ARG A 26 -6.82 17.68 6.58
C ARG A 26 -5.99 17.97 5.33
N GLU A 27 -4.71 17.60 5.35
CA GLU A 27 -3.82 17.76 4.19
C GLU A 27 -4.34 16.96 2.98
N ALA A 28 -4.83 15.73 3.20
CA ALA A 28 -5.35 14.92 2.11
C ALA A 28 -6.61 15.54 1.46
N ALA A 29 -7.51 16.09 2.24
CA ALA A 29 -8.69 16.79 1.74
C ALA A 29 -8.31 18.09 1.02
N GLU A 30 -7.39 18.88 1.57
CA GLU A 30 -6.91 20.15 0.99
C GLU A 30 -6.22 19.95 -0.36
N TRP A 31 -5.36 18.93 -0.47
CA TRP A 31 -4.56 18.69 -1.67
C TRP A 31 -5.17 17.70 -2.66
N GLY A 32 -6.32 17.09 -2.33
CA GLY A 32 -7.01 16.14 -3.19
C GLY A 32 -6.23 14.84 -3.40
N PHE A 33 -5.62 14.30 -2.32
CA PHE A 33 -4.94 13.01 -2.40
C PHE A 33 -5.93 11.87 -2.60
N ALA A 34 -5.45 10.78 -3.23
CA ALA A 34 -6.28 9.61 -3.51
C ALA A 34 -6.75 8.91 -2.24
N ALA A 35 -5.86 8.79 -1.25
CA ALA A 35 -6.15 8.17 0.03
C ALA A 35 -5.27 8.74 1.15
N VAL A 36 -5.66 8.49 2.40
CA VAL A 36 -4.75 8.46 3.55
C VAL A 36 -4.41 7.02 3.89
N CYS A 37 -3.19 6.76 4.34
CA CYS A 37 -2.77 5.45 4.81
C CYS A 37 -2.30 5.56 6.27
N ILE A 38 -3.09 4.97 7.20
CA ILE A 38 -2.98 5.22 8.64
C ILE A 38 -2.95 3.90 9.43
N PRO A 39 -2.48 3.91 10.70
CA PRO A 39 -2.49 2.71 11.53
C PRO A 39 -3.92 2.22 11.85
N PRO A 40 -4.12 0.89 11.98
CA PRO A 40 -5.45 0.28 12.17
C PRO A 40 -6.32 0.90 13.29
N PRO A 41 -5.78 1.26 14.48
CA PRO A 41 -6.60 1.83 15.56
C PRO A 41 -7.32 3.14 15.22
N PHE A 42 -6.88 3.83 14.17
CA PHE A 42 -7.43 5.13 13.78
C PHE A 42 -8.44 5.07 12.62
N VAL A 43 -8.69 3.88 12.02
CA VAL A 43 -9.54 3.72 10.83
C VAL A 43 -10.92 4.33 11.04
N LYS A 44 -11.62 3.95 12.10
CA LYS A 44 -12.97 4.43 12.40
C LYS A 44 -13.02 5.97 12.53
N ARG A 45 -12.07 6.56 13.26
CA ARG A 45 -11.99 8.02 13.42
C ARG A 45 -11.68 8.72 12.11
N THR A 46 -10.74 8.18 11.35
CA THR A 46 -10.37 8.70 10.01
C THR A 46 -11.54 8.67 9.06
N LYS A 47 -12.31 7.58 9.05
CA LYS A 47 -13.50 7.45 8.19
C LYS A 47 -14.52 8.54 8.49
N THR A 48 -14.78 8.83 9.78
CA THR A 48 -15.67 9.93 10.18
C THR A 48 -15.16 11.30 9.71
N ILE A 49 -13.83 11.56 9.85
CA ILE A 49 -13.25 12.86 9.45
C ILE A 49 -13.35 13.07 7.94
N LEU A 50 -13.14 12.01 7.16
CA LEU A 50 -13.11 12.10 5.69
C LEU A 50 -14.45 11.87 5.01
N GLU A 51 -15.54 11.61 5.77
CA GLU A 51 -16.88 11.37 5.22
C GLU A 51 -17.33 12.42 4.19
N PRO A 52 -17.09 13.73 4.39
CA PRO A 52 -17.51 14.77 3.43
C PRO A 52 -16.57 14.89 2.21
N THR A 53 -15.62 13.96 2.01
CA THR A 53 -14.60 14.03 0.95
C THR A 53 -14.59 12.75 0.11
N ASP A 54 -13.91 12.81 -1.05
CA ASP A 54 -13.66 11.63 -1.90
C ASP A 54 -12.40 10.84 -1.48
N VAL A 55 -11.63 11.31 -0.50
CA VAL A 55 -10.39 10.71 -0.04
C VAL A 55 -10.67 9.33 0.59
N LYS A 56 -9.99 8.30 0.12
CA LYS A 56 -10.16 6.94 0.61
C LYS A 56 -9.37 6.71 1.90
N VAL A 57 -9.89 5.82 2.74
CA VAL A 57 -9.19 5.38 3.95
C VAL A 57 -8.50 4.07 3.68
N ALA A 58 -7.17 4.09 3.62
CA ALA A 58 -6.33 2.90 3.56
C ALA A 58 -5.72 2.62 4.94
N THR A 59 -5.58 1.34 5.28
CA THR A 59 -4.86 0.88 6.46
C THR A 59 -3.98 -0.32 6.15
N VAL A 60 -3.20 -0.76 7.13
CA VAL A 60 -2.24 -1.85 6.97
C VAL A 60 -2.67 -3.09 7.74
N ILE A 61 -2.31 -4.28 7.23
CA ILE A 61 -2.61 -5.58 7.83
C ILE A 61 -1.32 -6.38 7.97
N GLY A 62 -1.09 -6.97 9.16
CA GLY A 62 0.12 -7.74 9.45
C GLY A 62 1.41 -6.91 9.40
N PHE A 63 1.30 -5.62 9.62
CA PHE A 63 2.38 -4.66 9.37
C PHE A 63 3.36 -4.56 10.55
N PRO A 64 4.70 -4.42 10.33
CA PRO A 64 5.33 -4.29 9.00
C PRO A 64 5.90 -5.58 8.41
N PHE A 65 5.86 -6.72 9.09
CA PHE A 65 6.62 -7.93 8.70
C PHE A 65 5.76 -9.08 8.17
N GLY A 66 4.45 -9.01 8.33
CA GLY A 66 3.50 -10.00 7.78
C GLY A 66 3.53 -11.40 8.38
N TYR A 67 4.37 -11.68 9.37
CA TYR A 67 4.59 -13.03 9.91
C TYR A 67 3.66 -13.43 11.08
N SER A 68 2.64 -12.64 11.35
CA SER A 68 1.56 -13.07 12.24
C SER A 68 0.83 -14.28 11.66
N ALA A 69 0.20 -15.10 12.53
CA ALA A 69 -0.65 -16.20 12.08
C ALA A 69 -1.72 -15.70 11.10
N THR A 70 -2.08 -16.54 10.13
CA THR A 70 -3.09 -16.20 9.12
C THR A 70 -4.39 -15.73 9.77
N GLU A 71 -4.86 -16.43 10.80
CA GLU A 71 -6.10 -16.10 11.52
C GLU A 71 -6.05 -14.71 12.16
N ALA A 72 -4.89 -14.32 12.69
CA ALA A 72 -4.69 -12.99 13.28
C ALA A 72 -4.77 -11.89 12.20
N LYS A 73 -4.16 -12.10 11.04
CA LYS A 73 -4.24 -11.17 9.90
C LYS A 73 -5.66 -11.10 9.32
N LEU A 74 -6.39 -12.22 9.26
CA LEU A 74 -7.79 -12.23 8.84
C LEU A 74 -8.69 -11.50 9.83
N ALA A 75 -8.47 -11.66 11.15
CA ALA A 75 -9.20 -10.91 12.17
C ALA A 75 -8.92 -9.40 12.07
N GLU A 76 -7.66 -9.01 11.87
CA GLU A 76 -7.28 -7.60 11.64
C GLU A 76 -7.95 -7.05 10.38
N THR A 77 -8.01 -7.83 9.29
CA THR A 77 -8.72 -7.50 8.06
C THR A 77 -10.20 -7.23 8.32
N VAL A 78 -10.89 -8.13 9.02
CA VAL A 78 -12.31 -7.98 9.36
C VAL A 78 -12.56 -6.72 10.19
N LEU A 79 -11.74 -6.47 11.21
CA LEU A 79 -11.87 -5.28 12.06
C LEU A 79 -11.65 -3.99 11.26
N ALA A 80 -10.63 -3.95 10.40
CA ALA A 80 -10.39 -2.79 9.53
C ALA A 80 -11.57 -2.49 8.60
N LEU A 81 -12.20 -3.53 8.04
CA LEU A 81 -13.39 -3.40 7.20
C LEU A 81 -14.62 -2.92 7.98
N VAL A 82 -14.83 -3.42 9.20
CA VAL A 82 -15.93 -3.00 10.10
C VAL A 82 -15.74 -1.53 10.49
N ASP A 83 -14.51 -1.09 10.73
CA ASP A 83 -14.18 0.30 11.05
C ASP A 83 -14.26 1.25 9.85
N GLY A 84 -14.46 0.71 8.63
CA GLY A 84 -14.74 1.47 7.43
C GLY A 84 -13.55 1.71 6.50
N ALA A 85 -12.50 0.91 6.57
CA ALA A 85 -11.41 0.96 5.60
C ALA A 85 -11.92 0.71 4.18
N ASP A 86 -11.45 1.51 3.22
CA ASP A 86 -11.77 1.36 1.80
C ASP A 86 -10.71 0.53 1.07
N GLU A 87 -9.47 0.55 1.57
CA GLU A 87 -8.32 -0.12 0.97
C GLU A 87 -7.44 -0.74 2.08
N LEU A 88 -6.96 -1.95 1.86
CA LEU A 88 -6.16 -2.69 2.84
C LEU A 88 -4.80 -3.05 2.25
N ASP A 89 -3.72 -2.53 2.84
CA ASP A 89 -2.34 -2.79 2.45
C ASP A 89 -1.81 -3.94 3.31
N MET A 90 -1.96 -5.19 2.86
CA MET A 90 -1.58 -6.39 3.60
C MET A 90 -0.12 -6.78 3.31
N VAL A 91 0.68 -6.96 4.37
CA VAL A 91 2.05 -7.48 4.22
C VAL A 91 2.00 -9.00 4.07
N ILE A 92 2.64 -9.51 3.01
CA ILE A 92 2.84 -10.94 2.85
C ILE A 92 3.69 -11.50 4.00
N ASN A 93 3.54 -12.79 4.35
CA ASN A 93 4.40 -13.39 5.35
C ASN A 93 5.84 -13.47 4.82
N LEU A 94 6.71 -12.54 5.27
CA LEU A 94 8.07 -12.42 4.76
C LEU A 94 8.95 -13.62 5.11
N ILE A 95 8.67 -14.33 6.22
CA ILE A 95 9.40 -15.55 6.59
C ILE A 95 9.05 -16.67 5.61
N ALA A 96 7.76 -16.90 5.38
CA ALA A 96 7.30 -17.91 4.41
C ALA A 96 7.80 -17.61 3.00
N LEU A 97 7.83 -16.32 2.61
CA LEU A 97 8.36 -15.88 1.33
C LEU A 97 9.86 -16.25 1.18
N ARG A 98 10.66 -15.99 2.21
CA ARG A 98 12.09 -16.33 2.24
C ARG A 98 12.35 -17.85 2.26
N MET A 99 11.41 -18.62 2.82
CA MET A 99 11.45 -20.09 2.81
C MET A 99 10.96 -20.68 1.48
N GLY A 100 10.36 -19.87 0.59
CA GLY A 100 9.77 -20.34 -0.65
C GLY A 100 8.47 -21.14 -0.46
N ASP A 101 7.77 -20.95 0.66
CA ASP A 101 6.49 -21.61 0.92
C ASP A 101 5.34 -20.89 0.20
N TRP A 102 5.40 -20.97 -1.13
CA TRP A 102 4.45 -20.30 -2.02
C TRP A 102 3.01 -20.77 -1.82
N ASP A 103 2.82 -22.04 -1.52
CA ASP A 103 1.48 -22.61 -1.38
C ASP A 103 0.79 -22.11 -0.09
N PHE A 104 1.55 -21.94 0.99
CA PHE A 104 1.06 -21.26 2.19
C PHE A 104 0.67 -19.80 1.88
N LEU A 105 1.55 -19.07 1.21
CA LEU A 105 1.32 -17.66 0.86
C LEU A 105 0.07 -17.48 -0.02
N GLU A 106 -0.13 -18.35 -1.00
CA GLU A 106 -1.32 -18.30 -1.86
C GLU A 106 -2.61 -18.61 -1.09
N ARG A 107 -2.58 -19.60 -0.16
CA ARG A 107 -3.75 -19.91 0.68
C ARG A 107 -4.12 -18.73 1.58
N GLU A 108 -3.14 -18.14 2.27
CA GLU A 108 -3.36 -16.96 3.10
C GLU A 108 -3.97 -15.81 2.28
N LEU A 109 -3.40 -15.55 1.11
CA LEU A 109 -3.84 -14.48 0.23
C LEU A 109 -5.26 -14.68 -0.29
N LYS A 110 -5.63 -15.91 -0.70
CA LYS A 110 -6.98 -16.24 -1.17
C LYS A 110 -8.04 -16.00 -0.08
N LEU A 111 -7.76 -16.41 1.16
CA LEU A 111 -8.67 -16.18 2.29
C LEU A 111 -8.86 -14.67 2.56
N ALA A 112 -7.80 -13.88 2.52
CA ALA A 112 -7.90 -12.45 2.71
C ALA A 112 -8.65 -11.76 1.56
N LEU A 113 -8.39 -12.14 0.30
CA LEU A 113 -9.08 -11.62 -0.87
C LEU A 113 -10.58 -11.89 -0.82
N GLU A 114 -11.00 -13.10 -0.46
CA GLU A 114 -12.41 -13.46 -0.31
C GLU A 114 -13.12 -12.53 0.67
N ILE A 115 -12.53 -12.27 1.84
CA ILE A 115 -13.09 -11.36 2.85
C ILE A 115 -13.17 -9.94 2.31
N ILE A 116 -12.09 -9.41 1.74
CA ILE A 116 -11.99 -8.01 1.29
C ILE A 116 -12.94 -7.77 0.12
N HIS A 117 -12.92 -8.64 -0.88
CA HIS A 117 -13.74 -8.49 -2.08
C HIS A 117 -15.23 -8.74 -1.81
N SER A 118 -15.60 -9.56 -0.82
CA SER A 118 -17.00 -9.70 -0.40
C SER A 118 -17.62 -8.39 0.07
N LYS A 119 -16.80 -7.41 0.45
CA LYS A 119 -17.19 -6.05 0.85
C LYS A 119 -16.98 -5.00 -0.25
N GLY A 120 -16.57 -5.41 -1.46
CA GLY A 120 -16.26 -4.50 -2.56
C GLY A 120 -15.08 -3.57 -2.27
N LYS A 121 -14.13 -4.02 -1.42
CA LYS A 121 -12.97 -3.24 -1.01
C LYS A 121 -11.71 -3.68 -1.75
N ILE A 122 -10.66 -2.85 -1.70
CA ILE A 122 -9.42 -3.00 -2.46
C ILE A 122 -8.34 -3.63 -1.58
N MET A 123 -7.65 -4.62 -2.13
CA MET A 123 -6.46 -5.22 -1.52
C MET A 123 -5.18 -4.75 -2.22
N LYS A 124 -4.19 -4.32 -1.43
CA LYS A 124 -2.84 -4.06 -1.92
C LYS A 124 -1.86 -4.99 -1.19
N LEU A 125 -1.23 -5.90 -1.94
CA LEU A 125 -0.27 -6.85 -1.40
C LEU A 125 1.13 -6.24 -1.33
N ILE A 126 1.68 -6.09 -0.11
CA ILE A 126 3.06 -5.63 0.11
C ILE A 126 3.99 -6.83 0.05
N VAL A 127 4.91 -6.83 -0.92
CA VAL A 127 5.88 -7.92 -1.12
C VAL A 127 7.28 -7.59 -0.58
N GLU A 128 7.52 -6.37 -0.10
CA GLU A 128 8.82 -5.86 0.39
C GLU A 128 9.94 -6.07 -0.63
N SER A 129 9.77 -5.52 -1.82
CA SER A 129 10.66 -5.75 -2.97
C SER A 129 12.14 -5.46 -2.69
N GLY A 130 12.44 -4.58 -1.72
CA GLY A 130 13.82 -4.23 -1.36
C GLY A 130 14.63 -5.35 -0.71
N ILE A 131 13.98 -6.42 -0.23
CA ILE A 131 14.66 -7.60 0.34
C ILE A 131 14.65 -8.80 -0.62
N LEU A 132 14.02 -8.68 -1.79
CA LEU A 132 13.89 -9.75 -2.77
C LEU A 132 14.96 -9.66 -3.85
N THR A 133 15.43 -10.80 -4.30
CA THR A 133 16.13 -10.91 -5.57
C THR A 133 15.18 -10.67 -6.72
N THR A 134 15.72 -10.35 -7.89
CA THR A 134 14.91 -10.17 -9.12
C THR A 134 14.08 -11.41 -9.45
N ALA A 135 14.62 -12.61 -9.26
CA ALA A 135 13.94 -13.88 -9.50
C ALA A 135 12.80 -14.14 -8.49
N GLU A 136 12.99 -13.80 -7.21
CA GLU A 136 11.95 -13.90 -6.18
C GLU A 136 10.81 -12.91 -6.48
N LEU A 137 11.12 -11.68 -6.89
CA LEU A 137 10.13 -10.67 -7.26
C LEU A 137 9.34 -11.11 -8.52
N GLU A 138 10.02 -11.68 -9.53
CA GLU A 138 9.35 -12.24 -10.70
C GLU A 138 8.39 -13.37 -10.31
N THR A 139 8.85 -14.30 -9.46
CA THR A 139 8.03 -15.40 -8.97
C THR A 139 6.80 -14.89 -8.23
N ALA A 140 6.97 -13.90 -7.33
CA ALA A 140 5.87 -13.28 -6.61
C ALA A 140 4.84 -12.63 -7.57
N CYS A 141 5.30 -11.88 -8.57
CA CYS A 141 4.42 -11.27 -9.57
C CYS A 141 3.61 -12.32 -10.35
N ARG A 142 4.27 -13.39 -10.80
CA ARG A 142 3.64 -14.45 -11.61
C ARG A 142 2.68 -15.31 -10.79
N ARG A 143 2.96 -15.56 -9.52
CA ARG A 143 2.12 -16.38 -8.64
C ARG A 143 0.94 -15.59 -8.05
N PHE A 144 1.17 -14.38 -7.55
CA PHE A 144 0.13 -13.61 -6.86
C PHE A 144 -0.73 -12.76 -7.80
N GLY A 145 -0.17 -12.27 -8.91
CA GLY A 145 -0.93 -11.47 -9.86
C GLY A 145 -2.22 -12.12 -10.36
N PRO A 146 -2.20 -13.42 -10.76
CA PRO A 146 -3.41 -14.12 -11.21
C PRO A 146 -4.44 -14.40 -10.12
N LEU A 147 -4.10 -14.27 -8.83
CA LEU A 147 -5.02 -14.55 -7.72
C LEU A 147 -6.13 -13.51 -7.53
N GLY A 148 -6.02 -12.37 -8.23
CA GLY A 148 -7.03 -11.32 -8.17
C GLY A 148 -6.70 -10.19 -7.19
N ILE A 149 -5.43 -10.00 -6.80
CA ILE A 149 -5.02 -8.81 -6.06
C ILE A 149 -5.28 -7.55 -6.90
N ASP A 150 -5.75 -6.47 -6.28
CA ASP A 150 -6.00 -5.21 -6.99
C ASP A 150 -4.69 -4.45 -7.24
N PHE A 151 -3.80 -4.47 -6.23
CA PHE A 151 -2.47 -3.88 -6.34
C PHE A 151 -1.39 -4.80 -5.78
N MET A 152 -0.22 -4.75 -6.40
CA MET A 152 1.01 -5.17 -5.75
C MET A 152 1.79 -3.93 -5.29
N LYS A 153 2.15 -3.90 -4.01
CA LYS A 153 2.87 -2.78 -3.38
C LYS A 153 4.32 -3.17 -3.12
N THR A 154 5.24 -2.25 -3.43
CA THR A 154 6.67 -2.52 -3.31
C THR A 154 7.11 -2.76 -1.87
N SER A 155 6.78 -1.84 -0.95
CA SER A 155 7.50 -1.76 0.32
C SER A 155 6.62 -1.30 1.48
N THR A 156 7.00 -1.69 2.69
CA THR A 156 6.44 -1.15 3.94
C THR A 156 7.00 0.23 4.28
N GLY A 157 8.23 0.51 3.89
CA GLY A 157 9.01 1.66 4.31
C GLY A 157 9.82 1.42 5.60
N TYR A 158 9.81 0.19 6.13
CA TYR A 158 10.57 -0.23 7.32
C TYR A 158 11.81 -1.05 7.00
N ALA A 159 11.94 -1.56 5.77
CA ALA A 159 13.18 -2.16 5.30
C ALA A 159 14.20 -1.08 4.90
N GLU A 160 15.46 -1.48 4.75
CA GLU A 160 16.56 -0.60 4.36
C GLU A 160 16.30 0.08 3.00
N LYS A 161 15.70 -0.66 2.06
CA LYS A 161 15.35 -0.15 0.73
C LYS A 161 13.84 0.03 0.60
N GLY A 162 13.44 1.18 0.07
CA GLY A 162 12.05 1.48 -0.28
C GLY A 162 11.73 1.19 -1.75
N ALA A 163 10.97 2.08 -2.39
CA ALA A 163 10.66 1.97 -3.81
C ALA A 163 11.91 2.17 -4.67
N GLU A 164 12.14 1.25 -5.59
CA GLU A 164 13.21 1.33 -6.60
C GLU A 164 12.58 1.34 -8.00
N LEU A 165 13.11 2.17 -8.88
CA LEU A 165 12.57 2.34 -10.24
C LEU A 165 12.56 1.02 -11.04
N ASP A 166 13.66 0.26 -10.93
CA ASP A 166 13.78 -1.02 -11.64
C ASP A 166 12.83 -2.09 -11.09
N ALA A 167 12.56 -2.08 -9.77
CA ALA A 167 11.54 -2.95 -9.19
C ALA A 167 10.16 -2.66 -9.80
N VAL A 168 9.75 -1.39 -9.91
CA VAL A 168 8.47 -1.00 -10.52
C VAL A 168 8.38 -1.39 -11.98
N LYS A 169 9.43 -1.15 -12.79
CA LYS A 169 9.50 -1.57 -14.19
C LYS A 169 9.35 -3.09 -14.34
N ASN A 170 10.06 -3.84 -13.50
CA ASN A 170 10.02 -5.29 -13.50
C ASN A 170 8.65 -5.82 -13.09
N MET A 171 8.05 -5.27 -12.02
CA MET A 171 6.69 -5.59 -11.62
C MET A 171 5.70 -5.34 -12.76
N ARG A 172 5.79 -4.18 -13.46
CA ARG A 172 4.90 -3.90 -14.58
C ARG A 172 5.05 -4.89 -15.72
N LYS A 173 6.26 -5.38 -15.99
CA LYS A 173 6.54 -6.39 -17.01
C LYS A 173 5.92 -7.76 -16.68
N TRP A 174 5.92 -8.14 -15.40
CA TRP A 174 5.54 -9.51 -15.00
C TRP A 174 4.11 -9.62 -14.46
N LEU A 175 3.52 -8.54 -13.97
CA LEU A 175 2.15 -8.54 -13.49
C LEU A 175 1.14 -8.53 -14.65
N PRO A 176 -0.01 -9.20 -14.47
CA PRO A 176 -1.14 -9.03 -15.40
C PRO A 176 -1.55 -7.56 -15.53
N PRO A 177 -2.03 -7.11 -16.71
CA PRO A 177 -2.36 -5.70 -16.94
C PRO A 177 -3.39 -5.09 -15.97
N GLN A 178 -4.32 -5.90 -15.47
CA GLN A 178 -5.34 -5.48 -14.52
C GLN A 178 -4.81 -5.22 -13.10
N VAL A 179 -3.68 -5.83 -12.72
CA VAL A 179 -3.06 -5.60 -11.42
C VAL A 179 -2.30 -4.28 -11.45
N LYS A 180 -2.69 -3.36 -10.58
CA LYS A 180 -2.05 -2.06 -10.41
C LYS A 180 -0.80 -2.16 -9.53
N ILE A 181 0.05 -1.14 -9.58
CA ILE A 181 1.27 -1.07 -8.78
C ILE A 181 1.20 0.13 -7.84
N LYS A 182 1.49 -0.10 -6.54
CA LYS A 182 1.75 0.95 -5.57
C LYS A 182 3.24 0.97 -5.24
N ALA A 183 3.93 2.05 -5.55
CA ALA A 183 5.30 2.30 -5.10
C ALA A 183 5.28 3.02 -3.75
N SER A 184 6.11 2.61 -2.79
CA SER A 184 6.16 3.22 -1.46
C SER A 184 7.52 3.06 -0.78
N GLY A 185 7.81 3.97 0.16
CA GLY A 185 9.08 4.03 0.87
C GLY A 185 10.13 4.88 0.15
N GLY A 186 10.63 5.91 0.84
CA GLY A 186 11.71 6.76 0.34
C GLY A 186 11.35 7.78 -0.74
N ILE A 187 10.08 7.94 -1.09
CA ILE A 187 9.64 8.90 -2.13
C ILE A 187 9.52 10.29 -1.49
N LYS A 188 10.46 11.19 -1.81
CA LYS A 188 10.58 12.51 -1.17
C LYS A 188 10.50 13.68 -2.14
N THR A 189 10.67 13.47 -3.45
CA THR A 189 10.72 14.53 -4.46
C THR A 189 9.72 14.27 -5.58
N TYR A 190 9.25 15.34 -6.20
CA TYR A 190 8.38 15.24 -7.39
C TYR A 190 9.07 14.53 -8.56
N ALA A 191 10.35 14.81 -8.79
CA ALA A 191 11.10 14.17 -9.87
C ALA A 191 11.09 12.63 -9.74
N PHE A 192 11.35 12.11 -8.54
CA PHE A 192 11.32 10.67 -8.31
C PHE A 192 9.89 10.09 -8.34
N ALA A 193 8.92 10.79 -7.77
CA ALA A 193 7.51 10.40 -7.85
C ALA A 193 7.04 10.26 -9.30
N ARG A 194 7.39 11.23 -10.16
CA ARG A 194 7.09 11.22 -11.60
C ARG A 194 7.72 10.02 -12.30
N GLN A 195 9.01 9.74 -12.06
CA GLN A 195 9.69 8.60 -12.64
C GLN A 195 9.02 7.27 -12.28
N LEU A 196 8.56 7.10 -11.04
CA LEU A 196 7.84 5.90 -10.62
C LEU A 196 6.49 5.74 -11.35
N VAL A 197 5.74 6.84 -11.55
CA VAL A 197 4.50 6.81 -12.32
C VAL A 197 4.78 6.48 -13.79
N GLU A 198 5.78 7.11 -14.40
CA GLU A 198 6.20 6.82 -15.78
C GLU A 198 6.70 5.37 -15.94
N ALA A 199 7.25 4.76 -14.90
CA ALA A 199 7.63 3.34 -14.87
C ALA A 199 6.45 2.38 -14.70
N GLY A 200 5.24 2.88 -14.44
CA GLY A 200 4.02 2.09 -14.34
C GLY A 200 3.37 2.02 -12.95
N ALA A 201 3.82 2.82 -11.98
CA ALA A 201 3.12 2.95 -10.71
C ALA A 201 1.78 3.68 -10.89
N ASN A 202 0.72 3.10 -10.35
CA ASN A 202 -0.64 3.67 -10.36
C ASN A 202 -0.97 4.39 -9.05
N ARG A 203 -0.17 4.17 -8.00
CA ARG A 203 -0.32 4.77 -6.69
C ARG A 203 1.05 4.97 -6.04
N LEU A 204 1.20 5.98 -5.21
CA LEU A 204 2.43 6.34 -4.51
C LEU A 204 2.15 6.45 -3.00
N GLY A 205 2.82 5.66 -2.17
CA GLY A 205 2.76 5.78 -0.71
C GLY A 205 3.84 6.74 -0.21
N CYS A 206 3.45 7.94 0.18
CA CYS A 206 4.37 9.02 0.56
C CYS A 206 4.02 9.65 1.91
N SER A 207 5.02 9.99 2.72
CA SER A 207 4.87 10.88 3.87
C SER A 207 5.21 12.33 3.55
N ALA A 208 6.00 12.57 2.48
CA ALA A 208 6.37 13.90 2.01
C ALA A 208 5.39 14.46 0.94
N SER A 209 4.13 14.05 0.98
CA SER A 209 3.13 14.29 -0.07
C SER A 209 2.93 15.75 -0.42
N VAL A 210 2.76 16.60 0.60
CA VAL A 210 2.57 18.05 0.41
C VAL A 210 3.77 18.70 -0.27
N GLN A 211 4.99 18.31 0.14
CA GLN A 211 6.22 18.78 -0.51
C GLN A 211 6.25 18.38 -1.99
N ILE A 212 5.95 17.12 -2.31
CA ILE A 212 5.94 16.59 -3.68
C ILE A 212 4.98 17.38 -4.57
N VAL A 213 3.77 17.70 -4.06
CA VAL A 213 2.79 18.45 -4.84
C VAL A 213 3.21 19.92 -5.01
N LYS A 214 3.79 20.55 -3.98
CA LYS A 214 4.33 21.92 -4.09
C LYS A 214 5.47 21.98 -5.12
N GLU A 215 6.37 21.01 -5.15
CA GLU A 215 7.41 20.92 -6.18
C GLU A 215 6.81 20.77 -7.58
N ALA A 216 5.74 19.99 -7.74
CA ALA A 216 5.06 19.80 -9.01
C ALA A 216 4.37 21.08 -9.54
N GLN A 217 3.98 22.00 -8.66
CA GLN A 217 3.36 23.27 -9.04
C GLN A 217 4.38 24.33 -9.43
N ASN A 218 5.64 24.19 -8.98
CA ASN A 218 6.72 25.15 -9.18
C ASN A 218 7.67 24.76 -10.34
N GLY A 219 7.50 23.60 -10.95
CA GLY A 219 8.30 23.10 -12.08
C GLY A 219 7.47 22.76 -13.28
#